data_6497946394081a37295c7c3a4d2f6003
#
_entry.id   6497946394081a37295c7c3a4d2f6003
#
_cell.length_a   1.000
_cell.length_b   1.000
_cell.length_c   1.000
_cell.angle_alpha   90.00
_cell.angle_beta   90.00
_cell.angle_gamma   90.00
#
_symmetry.space_group_name_H-M   'P 1'
#
loop_
_entity.id
_entity.type
_entity.pdbx_description
1 polymer ?
#
loop_
_entity_poly.entity_id
_entity_poly.type
_entity_poly.pdbx_seq_one_letter_code
_entity_poly.pdbx_strand_id
1 'polypeptide(L)'
;MYTPDLLTMTDGTPVTSSAQWEARRGELLNILAREQYGTFLPPSTASARVMAPPMPACAGHAMQETLEVRFDTPAGEFAFPLRFIYPADGQAHPLFLLLNFRPL
;
A
#
# COMPACT_ATOMS: atom_id res chain seq x y z
N MET A 1 -27.17 -9.83 -3.22
CA MET A 1 -25.69 -9.75 -3.18
C MET A 1 -25.18 -11.14 -2.85
N TYR A 2 -24.41 -11.77 -3.74
CA TYR A 2 -23.87 -13.12 -3.53
C TYR A 2 -22.58 -12.98 -2.69
N THR A 3 -22.56 -13.63 -1.54
CA THR A 3 -21.34 -13.72 -0.71
C THR A 3 -20.78 -15.13 -0.89
N PRO A 4 -19.54 -15.27 -1.36
CA PRO A 4 -18.91 -16.58 -1.51
C PRO A 4 -18.80 -17.30 -0.16
N ASP A 5 -19.06 -18.61 -0.14
CA ASP A 5 -18.78 -19.43 1.02
C ASP A 5 -17.26 -19.48 1.28
N LEU A 6 -16.85 -19.23 2.51
CA LEU A 6 -15.44 -19.19 2.87
C LEU A 6 -14.77 -20.57 2.83
N LEU A 7 -15.50 -21.61 3.16
CA LEU A 7 -14.98 -22.98 3.31
C LEU A 7 -15.37 -23.91 2.15
N THR A 8 -15.75 -23.34 1.01
CA THR A 8 -16.03 -24.10 -0.21
C THR A 8 -15.24 -23.50 -1.37
N MET A 9 -14.43 -24.30 -2.04
CA MET A 9 -13.67 -23.89 -3.23
C MET A 9 -14.62 -23.49 -4.38
N THR A 10 -14.11 -22.80 -5.36
CA THR A 10 -14.91 -22.39 -6.54
C THR A 10 -15.48 -23.57 -7.31
N ASP A 11 -14.83 -24.73 -7.28
CA ASP A 11 -15.29 -25.97 -7.90
C ASP A 11 -16.27 -26.79 -7.02
N GLY A 12 -16.63 -26.27 -5.83
CA GLY A 12 -17.53 -26.96 -4.89
C GLY A 12 -16.83 -27.87 -3.88
N THR A 13 -15.51 -28.02 -3.95
CA THR A 13 -14.75 -28.84 -3.01
C THR A 13 -14.74 -28.22 -1.61
N PRO A 14 -15.06 -28.92 -0.53
CA PRO A 14 -15.00 -28.38 0.82
C PRO A 14 -13.53 -28.19 1.28
N VAL A 15 -13.29 -27.11 2.00
CA VAL A 15 -12.00 -26.79 2.62
C VAL A 15 -11.94 -27.47 3.99
N THR A 16 -11.07 -28.47 4.13
CA THR A 16 -10.93 -29.29 5.35
C THR A 16 -9.54 -29.29 5.94
N SER A 17 -8.59 -28.57 5.32
CA SER A 17 -7.20 -28.44 5.80
C SER A 17 -6.67 -27.03 5.62
N SER A 18 -5.61 -26.68 6.35
CA SER A 18 -4.92 -25.39 6.21
C SER A 18 -4.31 -25.18 4.82
N ALA A 19 -3.82 -26.25 4.19
CA ALA A 19 -3.30 -26.16 2.82
C ALA A 19 -4.40 -25.81 1.81
N GLN A 20 -5.57 -26.43 1.95
CA GLN A 20 -6.75 -26.08 1.14
C GLN A 20 -7.25 -24.66 1.44
N TRP A 21 -7.13 -24.21 2.69
CA TRP A 21 -7.47 -22.83 3.05
C TRP A 21 -6.58 -21.83 2.32
N GLU A 22 -5.27 -22.05 2.23
CA GLU A 22 -4.38 -21.15 1.49
C GLU A 22 -4.76 -21.05 0.00
N ALA A 23 -5.14 -22.17 -0.62
CA ALA A 23 -5.66 -22.16 -1.98
C ALA A 23 -6.98 -21.37 -2.08
N ARG A 24 -7.92 -21.62 -1.17
CA ARG A 24 -9.21 -20.91 -1.12
C ARG A 24 -9.03 -19.42 -0.87
N ARG A 25 -8.13 -19.05 0.02
CA ARG A 25 -7.77 -17.64 0.27
C ARG A 25 -7.31 -16.93 -1.02
N GLY A 26 -6.50 -17.62 -1.84
CA GLY A 26 -6.09 -17.12 -3.15
C GLY A 26 -7.28 -16.88 -4.09
N GLU A 27 -8.22 -17.82 -4.17
CA GLU A 27 -9.45 -17.65 -4.96
C GLU A 27 -10.27 -16.45 -4.49
N LEU A 28 -10.46 -16.29 -3.18
CA LEU A 28 -11.22 -15.17 -2.60
C LEU A 28 -10.55 -13.83 -2.88
N LEU A 29 -9.23 -13.74 -2.74
CA LEU A 29 -8.48 -12.53 -3.09
C LEU A 29 -8.61 -12.18 -4.57
N ASN A 30 -8.59 -13.17 -5.46
CA ASN A 30 -8.79 -12.95 -6.89
C ASN A 30 -10.22 -12.45 -7.20
N ILE A 31 -11.24 -12.98 -6.50
CA ILE A 31 -12.62 -12.48 -6.63
C ILE A 31 -12.70 -11.02 -6.18
N LEU A 32 -12.13 -10.69 -5.01
CA LEU A 32 -12.12 -9.32 -4.50
C LEU A 32 -11.36 -8.35 -5.43
N ALA A 33 -10.20 -8.77 -5.96
CA ALA A 33 -9.45 -7.97 -6.91
C ALA A 33 -10.25 -7.72 -8.19
N ARG A 34 -10.90 -8.76 -8.74
CA ARG A 34 -11.65 -8.61 -9.99
C ARG A 34 -12.93 -7.79 -9.83
N GLU A 35 -13.69 -7.99 -8.73
CA GLU A 35 -15.03 -7.44 -8.60
C GLU A 35 -15.10 -6.11 -7.83
N GLN A 36 -14.10 -5.81 -7.00
CA GLN A 36 -14.20 -4.69 -6.07
C GLN A 36 -12.99 -3.75 -6.05
N TYR A 37 -11.78 -4.28 -5.96
CA TYR A 37 -10.58 -3.46 -5.71
C TYR A 37 -9.72 -3.21 -6.94
N GLY A 38 -9.91 -3.95 -8.02
CA GLY A 38 -9.03 -3.94 -9.17
C GLY A 38 -7.77 -4.80 -8.93
N THR A 39 -6.95 -4.90 -9.95
CA THR A 39 -5.66 -5.60 -9.90
C THR A 39 -4.52 -4.63 -9.69
N PHE A 40 -3.50 -5.06 -8.98
CA PHE A 40 -2.27 -4.28 -8.86
C PHE A 40 -1.61 -4.11 -10.23
N LEU A 41 -1.20 -2.90 -10.52
CA LEU A 41 -0.33 -2.65 -11.67
C LEU A 41 1.02 -3.33 -11.46
N PRO A 42 1.70 -3.75 -12.54
CA PRO A 42 3.05 -4.26 -12.40
C PRO A 42 3.96 -3.21 -11.75
N PRO A 43 4.98 -3.64 -10.99
CA PRO A 43 5.93 -2.71 -10.41
C PRO A 43 6.53 -1.80 -11.49
N SER A 44 6.59 -0.51 -11.22
CA SER A 44 7.24 0.48 -12.06
C SER A 44 8.38 1.15 -11.30
N THR A 45 9.30 1.76 -12.03
CA THR A 45 10.34 2.56 -11.39
C THR A 45 9.72 3.78 -10.75
N ALA A 46 9.97 3.94 -9.46
CA ALA A 46 9.60 5.14 -8.73
C ALA A 46 10.81 6.04 -8.53
N SER A 47 10.60 7.34 -8.59
CA SER A 47 11.57 8.36 -8.20
C SER A 47 10.97 9.27 -7.15
N ALA A 48 11.82 9.91 -6.37
CA ALA A 48 11.39 10.90 -5.40
C ALA A 48 12.29 12.12 -5.45
N ARG A 49 11.71 13.29 -5.28
CA ARG A 49 12.44 14.55 -5.10
C ARG A 49 11.96 15.30 -3.87
N VAL A 50 12.88 15.97 -3.19
CA VAL A 50 12.54 16.84 -2.08
C VAL A 50 11.84 18.09 -2.64
N MET A 51 10.65 18.38 -2.14
CA MET A 51 9.88 19.58 -2.52
C MET A 51 10.25 20.80 -1.65
N ALA A 52 10.63 20.55 -0.40
CA ALA A 52 11.07 21.57 0.54
C ALA A 52 12.14 20.98 1.47
N PRO A 53 13.12 21.80 1.93
CA PRO A 53 14.13 21.30 2.86
C PRO A 53 13.49 20.79 4.16
N PRO A 54 14.15 19.86 4.87
CA PRO A 54 13.68 19.39 6.15
C PRO A 54 13.52 20.52 7.16
N MET A 55 12.43 20.45 7.94
CA MET A 55 12.15 21.41 9.00
C MET A 55 11.91 20.70 10.33
N PRO A 56 12.24 21.32 11.47
CA PRO A 56 11.94 20.75 12.78
C PRO A 56 10.45 20.51 12.97
N ALA A 57 10.12 19.36 13.57
CA ALA A 57 8.77 18.96 13.95
C ALA A 57 8.76 18.38 15.36
N CYS A 58 7.57 18.20 15.95
CA CYS A 58 7.40 17.61 17.28
C CYS A 58 8.30 18.29 18.34
N ALA A 59 8.26 19.62 18.42
CA ALA A 59 9.08 20.42 19.33
C ALA A 59 10.61 20.18 19.18
N GLY A 60 11.07 19.86 17.98
CA GLY A 60 12.48 19.63 17.68
C GLY A 60 12.96 18.18 17.86
N HIS A 61 12.09 17.28 18.30
CA HIS A 61 12.44 15.85 18.43
C HIS A 61 12.41 15.07 17.11
N ALA A 62 11.83 15.67 16.07
CA ALA A 62 11.75 15.07 14.75
C ALA A 62 12.05 16.11 13.66
N MET A 63 12.38 15.62 12.48
CA MET A 63 12.44 16.39 11.25
C MET A 63 11.26 16.00 10.36
N GLN A 64 10.73 16.96 9.61
CA GLN A 64 9.69 16.74 8.62
C GLN A 64 10.15 17.26 7.27
N GLU A 65 9.93 16.49 6.23
CA GLU A 65 10.10 16.93 4.84
C GLU A 65 8.93 16.45 3.97
N THR A 66 8.78 17.09 2.84
CA THR A 66 7.81 16.68 1.83
C THR A 66 8.55 16.27 0.57
N LEU A 67 8.31 15.05 0.15
CA LEU A 67 8.82 14.47 -1.08
C LEU A 67 7.70 14.47 -2.12
N GLU A 68 8.02 14.66 -3.39
CA GLU A 68 7.16 14.28 -4.49
C GLU A 68 7.61 12.92 -4.99
N VAL A 69 6.73 11.94 -4.88
CA VAL A 69 6.96 10.60 -5.44
C VAL A 69 6.33 10.56 -6.83
N ARG A 70 7.10 10.09 -7.82
CA ARG A 70 6.69 9.96 -9.22
C ARG A 70 6.91 8.55 -9.71
N PHE A 71 6.00 8.05 -10.52
CA PHE A 71 6.13 6.78 -11.19
C PHE A 71 5.34 6.75 -12.49
N ASP A 72 5.79 5.92 -13.42
CA ASP A 72 5.11 5.72 -14.68
C ASP A 72 4.01 4.67 -14.54
N THR A 73 2.87 4.95 -15.13
CA THR A 73 1.77 4.00 -15.24
C THR A 73 1.40 3.80 -16.71
N PRO A 74 0.66 2.74 -17.06
CA PRO A 74 0.14 2.60 -18.41
C PRO A 74 -0.74 3.76 -18.88
N ALA A 75 -1.30 4.52 -17.95
CA ALA A 75 -2.10 5.71 -18.22
C ALA A 75 -1.28 7.02 -18.27
N GLY A 76 0.03 6.96 -18.05
CA GLY A 76 0.94 8.09 -18.03
C GLY A 76 1.65 8.27 -16.68
N GLU A 77 2.43 9.35 -16.56
CA GLU A 77 3.11 9.70 -15.32
C GLU A 77 2.09 10.05 -14.22
N PHE A 78 2.33 9.54 -13.04
CA PHE A 78 1.57 9.87 -11.84
C PHE A 78 2.51 10.36 -10.73
N ALA A 79 2.09 11.42 -10.03
CA ALA A 79 2.86 11.98 -8.92
C ALA A 79 1.96 12.32 -7.73
N PHE A 80 2.49 12.16 -6.53
CA PHE A 80 1.81 12.58 -5.31
C PHE A 80 2.80 13.06 -4.25
N PRO A 81 2.39 13.97 -3.34
CA PRO A 81 3.21 14.37 -2.22
C PRO A 81 3.22 13.30 -1.12
N LEU A 82 4.38 13.02 -0.58
CA LEU A 82 4.60 12.18 0.59
C LEU A 82 5.21 13.02 1.70
N ARG A 83 4.52 13.14 2.84
CA ARG A 83 5.09 13.74 4.04
C ARG A 83 5.89 12.69 4.79
N PHE A 84 7.15 12.97 5.03
CA PHE A 84 8.06 12.11 5.75
C PHE A 84 8.44 12.77 7.08
N ILE A 85 8.21 12.06 8.19
CA ILE A 85 8.55 12.52 9.54
C ILE A 85 9.46 11.46 10.16
N TYR A 86 10.61 11.89 10.64
CA TYR A 86 11.63 10.98 11.19
C TYR A 86 12.33 11.61 12.39
N PRO A 87 12.85 10.82 13.35
CA PRO A 87 13.60 11.32 14.50
C PRO A 87 14.82 12.13 14.05
N ALA A 88 15.16 13.17 14.82
CA ALA A 88 16.28 14.06 14.53
C ALA A 88 17.64 13.52 15.01
N ASP A 89 17.75 12.21 15.28
CA ASP A 89 18.94 11.58 15.89
C ASP A 89 19.90 10.92 14.87
N GLY A 90 19.55 10.92 13.58
CA GLY A 90 20.37 10.36 12.51
C GLY A 90 20.49 8.82 12.51
N GLN A 91 19.64 8.13 13.27
CA GLN A 91 19.62 6.68 13.33
C GLN A 91 18.59 6.08 12.37
N ALA A 92 18.74 4.77 12.06
CA ALA A 92 17.74 4.05 11.29
C ALA A 92 16.60 3.59 12.21
N HIS A 93 15.37 3.83 11.78
CA HIS A 93 14.16 3.50 12.53
C HIS A 93 13.19 2.68 11.67
N PRO A 94 12.29 1.90 12.29
CA PRO A 94 11.18 1.30 11.58
C PRO A 94 10.31 2.35 10.89
N LEU A 95 9.84 2.05 9.68
CA LEU A 95 8.97 2.92 8.90
C LEU A 95 7.51 2.46 9.01
N PHE A 96 6.61 3.42 9.23
CA PHE A 96 5.18 3.25 9.13
C PHE A 96 4.65 4.07 7.96
N LEU A 97 3.90 3.44 7.07
CA LEU A 97 3.22 4.10 5.96
C LEU A 97 1.72 4.27 6.29
N LEU A 98 1.25 5.51 6.26
CA LEU A 98 -0.16 5.86 6.47
C LEU A 98 -0.74 6.46 5.18
N LEU A 99 -1.79 5.82 4.65
CA LEU A 99 -2.60 6.42 3.59
C LEU A 99 -3.58 7.42 4.21
N ASN A 100 -3.43 8.69 3.88
CA ASN A 100 -4.25 9.76 4.42
C ASN A 100 -5.15 10.35 3.32
N PHE A 101 -6.45 10.45 3.61
CA PHE A 101 -7.45 11.05 2.71
C PHE A 101 -7.65 12.56 2.95
N ARG A 102 -6.90 13.15 3.87
CA ARG A 102 -6.91 14.60 4.11
C ARG A 102 -5.79 15.27 3.31
N PRO A 103 -5.99 16.51 2.86
CA PRO A 103 -4.89 17.31 2.30
C PRO A 103 -3.71 17.38 3.28
N LEU A 104 -2.50 17.39 2.74
CA LEU A 104 -1.27 17.54 3.51
C LEU A 104 -1.12 18.98 4.00
#